data_ea47139d1f73277e5ac5cf936a86ca2e
#
_entry.id   ea47139d1f73277e5ac5cf936a86ca2e
#
_cell.length_a   1.000
_cell.length_b   1.000
_cell.length_c   1.000
_cell.angle_alpha   90.00
_cell.angle_beta   90.00
_cell.angle_gamma   90.00
#
_symmetry.space_group_name_H-M   'P 1'
#
loop_
_entity.id
_entity.type
_entity.pdbx_description
1 polymer ?
#
loop_
_entity_poly.entity_id
_entity_poly.type
_entity_poly.pdbx_seq_one_letter_code
_entity_poly.pdbx_strand_id
1 'polypeptide(L)'
;MTVCFSDEKLAGIEDYGVELENVCFSYGKNQVLKELNLSIKSNSLNALVGDSGCGKSTLFNLLLRFEREYLGKILVGKYSIEEYSKDEYAKIMTCVSQQPYLFHMSIYDNLALINSDINKIREACKQAEIDDYIMSLPMKYDTVLEEAAINISGGQKQRIAIARALLKNSKILLCDEVTSALDEKTASGLFQTLTKLKDEHTIILISHKPHEYNQCENIIYL
;
A
#
# COMPACT_ATOMS: atom_id res chain seq x y z
N MET A 1 -25.20 20.85 -5.68
CA MET A 1 -25.78 19.94 -4.67
C MET A 1 -24.66 19.16 -4.05
N THR A 2 -24.20 19.56 -2.86
CA THR A 2 -23.15 18.84 -2.13
C THR A 2 -23.82 17.68 -1.42
N VAL A 3 -23.65 16.47 -1.93
CA VAL A 3 -24.14 15.27 -1.24
C VAL A 3 -23.15 15.03 -0.10
N CYS A 4 -23.55 15.34 1.12
CA CYS A 4 -22.85 14.87 2.32
C CYS A 4 -23.06 13.35 2.39
N PHE A 5 -22.06 12.58 1.97
CA PHE A 5 -22.01 11.17 2.28
C PHE A 5 -21.49 11.06 3.73
N SER A 6 -22.32 10.49 4.60
CA SER A 6 -22.00 10.28 6.01
C SER A 6 -20.96 9.17 6.18
N ASP A 7 -20.14 9.25 7.22
CA ASP A 7 -19.16 8.21 7.66
C ASP A 7 -19.82 6.83 7.97
N GLU A 8 -21.11 6.67 7.71
CA GLU A 8 -21.90 5.47 7.99
C GLU A 8 -21.51 4.25 7.14
N LYS A 9 -20.98 4.45 5.92
CA LYS A 9 -20.59 3.30 5.07
C LYS A 9 -19.38 2.57 5.62
N LEU A 10 -18.40 3.27 6.19
CA LEU A 10 -17.20 2.64 6.77
C LEU A 10 -17.50 1.79 8.00
N ALA A 11 -18.52 2.18 8.78
CA ALA A 11 -18.89 1.49 10.03
C ALA A 11 -19.51 0.09 9.82
N GLY A 12 -19.91 -0.25 8.58
CA GLY A 12 -20.55 -1.53 8.24
C GLY A 12 -19.69 -2.47 7.40
N ILE A 13 -18.43 -2.13 7.13
CA ILE A 13 -17.54 -2.99 6.33
C ILE A 13 -16.72 -3.85 7.27
N GLU A 14 -17.02 -5.14 7.32
CA GLU A 14 -16.26 -6.15 8.07
C GLU A 14 -15.20 -6.83 7.18
N ASP A 15 -15.42 -6.84 5.87
CA ASP A 15 -14.57 -7.48 4.87
C ASP A 15 -14.03 -6.46 3.87
N TYR A 16 -12.72 -6.31 3.81
CA TYR A 16 -12.01 -5.42 2.88
C TYR A 16 -11.35 -6.20 1.73
N GLY A 17 -12.01 -7.26 1.27
CA GLY A 17 -11.65 -7.94 0.03
C GLY A 17 -11.87 -7.02 -1.19
N VAL A 18 -11.17 -7.31 -2.28
CA VAL A 18 -11.29 -6.57 -3.53
C VAL A 18 -11.76 -7.52 -4.62
N GLU A 19 -12.81 -7.13 -5.35
CA GLU A 19 -13.34 -7.91 -6.48
C GLU A 19 -13.35 -7.07 -7.75
N LEU A 20 -12.89 -7.66 -8.83
CA LEU A 20 -12.99 -7.09 -10.17
C LEU A 20 -13.89 -7.98 -11.03
N GLU A 21 -14.87 -7.36 -11.66
CA GLU A 21 -15.83 -8.02 -12.56
C GLU A 21 -15.71 -7.44 -13.97
N ASN A 22 -15.19 -8.23 -14.92
CA ASN A 22 -15.05 -7.88 -16.34
C ASN A 22 -14.38 -6.51 -16.58
N VAL A 23 -13.32 -6.22 -15.81
CA VAL A 23 -12.66 -4.91 -15.89
C VAL A 23 -11.83 -4.80 -17.17
N CYS A 24 -12.16 -3.79 -17.99
CA CYS A 24 -11.40 -3.42 -19.17
C CYS A 24 -10.86 -2.00 -19.02
N PHE A 25 -9.60 -1.80 -19.39
CA PHE A 25 -8.98 -0.49 -19.37
C PHE A 25 -8.01 -0.29 -20.55
N SER A 26 -7.97 0.94 -21.08
CA SER A 26 -7.10 1.31 -22.18
C SER A 26 -6.50 2.69 -21.99
N TYR A 27 -5.21 2.85 -22.27
CA TYR A 27 -4.59 4.15 -22.50
C TYR A 27 -4.75 4.53 -23.97
N GLY A 28 -5.71 5.41 -24.28
CA GLY A 28 -6.07 5.74 -25.66
C GLY A 28 -6.49 4.51 -26.45
N LYS A 29 -5.72 4.13 -27.48
CA LYS A 29 -6.02 2.94 -28.30
C LYS A 29 -5.37 1.64 -27.80
N ASN A 30 -4.52 1.73 -26.79
CA ASN A 30 -3.80 0.58 -26.25
C ASN A 30 -4.57 -0.04 -25.10
N GLN A 31 -5.22 -1.19 -25.35
CA GLN A 31 -5.92 -1.93 -24.31
C GLN A 31 -4.92 -2.66 -23.42
N VAL A 32 -4.94 -2.36 -22.13
CA VAL A 32 -4.02 -2.92 -21.12
C VAL A 32 -4.71 -4.01 -20.32
N LEU A 33 -5.93 -3.78 -19.85
CA LEU A 33 -6.72 -4.80 -19.15
C LEU A 33 -7.89 -5.24 -20.02
N LYS A 34 -8.11 -6.55 -20.09
CA LYS A 34 -9.12 -7.17 -20.94
C LYS A 34 -9.97 -8.11 -20.11
N GLU A 35 -11.23 -7.71 -19.84
CA GLU A 35 -12.22 -8.52 -19.11
C GLU A 35 -11.64 -9.19 -17.85
N LEU A 36 -10.82 -8.41 -17.11
CA LEU A 36 -10.15 -8.91 -15.93
C LEU A 36 -11.17 -9.23 -14.84
N ASN A 37 -11.13 -10.48 -14.40
CA ASN A 37 -11.92 -10.99 -13.28
C ASN A 37 -10.95 -11.50 -12.23
N LEU A 38 -11.01 -10.97 -11.01
CA LEU A 38 -10.18 -11.43 -9.89
C LEU A 38 -10.87 -11.16 -8.56
N SER A 39 -10.49 -11.95 -7.56
CA SER A 39 -10.93 -11.78 -6.19
C SER A 39 -9.72 -11.82 -5.26
N ILE A 40 -9.61 -10.83 -4.41
CA ILE A 40 -8.55 -10.66 -3.42
C ILE A 40 -9.18 -10.79 -2.04
N LYS A 41 -8.74 -11.79 -1.29
CA LYS A 41 -9.23 -12.04 0.05
C LYS A 41 -8.83 -10.92 1.01
N SER A 42 -9.74 -10.54 1.90
CA SER A 42 -9.40 -9.63 2.99
C SER A 42 -8.45 -10.27 4.02
N ASN A 43 -7.75 -9.44 4.76
CA ASN A 43 -6.85 -9.85 5.84
C ASN A 43 -5.93 -11.01 5.41
N SER A 44 -5.25 -10.81 4.30
CA SER A 44 -4.35 -11.80 3.71
C SER A 44 -3.24 -11.13 2.91
N LEU A 45 -2.17 -11.87 2.67
CA LEU A 45 -1.06 -11.45 1.80
C LEU A 45 -1.26 -12.05 0.41
N ASN A 46 -1.51 -11.18 -0.56
CA ASN A 46 -1.79 -11.56 -1.95
C ASN A 46 -0.65 -11.07 -2.86
N ALA A 47 -0.15 -11.91 -3.72
CA ALA A 47 0.82 -11.55 -4.74
C ALA A 47 0.16 -11.32 -6.09
N LEU A 48 0.49 -10.20 -6.72
CA LEU A 48 0.13 -9.88 -8.09
C LEU A 48 1.37 -10.10 -8.98
N VAL A 49 1.32 -11.13 -9.81
CA VAL A 49 2.45 -11.61 -10.60
C VAL A 49 2.11 -11.52 -12.09
N GLY A 50 3.11 -11.30 -12.92
CA GLY A 50 2.98 -11.24 -14.38
C GLY A 50 4.18 -10.56 -15.01
N ASP A 51 4.27 -10.62 -16.34
CA ASP A 51 5.35 -10.00 -17.10
C ASP A 51 5.39 -8.48 -16.94
N SER A 52 6.53 -7.87 -17.28
CA SER A 52 6.60 -6.41 -17.32
C SER A 52 5.64 -5.88 -18.39
N GLY A 53 4.85 -4.88 -18.01
CA GLY A 53 3.86 -4.27 -18.91
C GLY A 53 2.51 -5.01 -19.01
N CYS A 54 2.27 -6.12 -18.28
CA CYS A 54 0.98 -6.84 -18.31
C CYS A 54 -0.20 -6.09 -17.63
N GLY A 55 0.06 -4.94 -16.99
CA GLY A 55 -1.00 -4.11 -16.41
C GLY A 55 -1.03 -4.03 -14.88
N LYS A 56 -0.05 -4.58 -14.14
CA LYS A 56 -0.02 -4.55 -12.66
C LYS A 56 -0.11 -3.13 -12.09
N SER A 57 0.74 -2.23 -12.55
CA SER A 57 0.72 -0.82 -12.11
C SER A 57 -0.55 -0.09 -12.58
N THR A 58 -1.10 -0.48 -13.74
CA THR A 58 -2.39 0.03 -14.21
C THR A 58 -3.52 -0.40 -13.28
N LEU A 59 -3.51 -1.67 -12.83
CA LEU A 59 -4.47 -2.14 -11.83
C LEU A 59 -4.35 -1.36 -10.52
N PHE A 60 -3.13 -1.09 -10.04
CA PHE A 60 -2.93 -0.25 -8.86
C PHE A 60 -3.46 1.18 -9.05
N ASN A 61 -3.25 1.77 -10.23
CA ASN A 61 -3.79 3.10 -10.56
C ASN A 61 -5.32 3.13 -10.56
N LEU A 62 -5.98 2.07 -11.06
CA LEU A 62 -7.43 1.92 -10.98
C LEU A 62 -7.89 1.77 -9.52
N LEU A 63 -7.26 0.90 -8.75
CA LEU A 63 -7.56 0.71 -7.34
C LEU A 63 -7.34 1.98 -6.51
N LEU A 64 -6.35 2.80 -6.83
CA LEU A 64 -6.10 4.10 -6.20
C LEU A 64 -7.00 5.22 -6.73
N ARG A 65 -7.85 4.93 -7.73
CA ARG A 65 -8.70 5.89 -8.41
C ARG A 65 -7.93 7.04 -9.07
N PHE A 66 -6.68 6.78 -9.49
CA PHE A 66 -5.91 7.70 -10.33
C PHE A 66 -6.43 7.65 -11.77
N GLU A 67 -6.84 6.46 -12.21
CA GLU A 67 -7.57 6.26 -13.46
C GLU A 67 -9.04 5.92 -13.13
N ARG A 68 -9.99 6.44 -13.95
CA ARG A 68 -11.42 6.31 -13.65
C ARG A 68 -12.26 5.85 -14.83
N GLU A 69 -11.74 5.98 -16.05
CA GLU A 69 -12.47 5.63 -17.27
C GLU A 69 -12.21 4.17 -17.63
N TYR A 70 -12.85 3.25 -16.93
CA TYR A 70 -12.78 1.81 -17.19
C TYR A 70 -14.18 1.21 -17.39
N LEU A 71 -14.26 0.02 -17.99
CA LEU A 71 -15.47 -0.78 -18.09
C LEU A 71 -15.44 -1.89 -17.04
N GLY A 72 -16.60 -2.40 -16.66
CA GLY A 72 -16.73 -3.43 -15.63
C GLY A 72 -16.98 -2.83 -14.25
N LYS A 73 -16.66 -3.57 -13.19
CA LYS A 73 -16.84 -3.12 -11.81
C LYS A 73 -15.61 -3.43 -10.98
N ILE A 74 -15.30 -2.53 -10.06
CA ILE A 74 -14.30 -2.75 -9.01
C ILE A 74 -15.01 -2.52 -7.67
N LEU A 75 -15.00 -3.56 -6.83
CA LEU A 75 -15.65 -3.56 -5.53
C LEU A 75 -14.60 -3.65 -4.43
N VAL A 76 -14.82 -2.95 -3.32
CA VAL A 76 -14.11 -3.12 -2.06
C VAL A 76 -15.14 -3.45 -1.00
N GLY A 77 -15.03 -4.63 -0.43
CA GLY A 77 -16.11 -5.20 0.36
C GLY A 77 -17.34 -5.43 -0.53
N LYS A 78 -18.45 -4.80 -0.19
CA LYS A 78 -19.73 -4.94 -0.93
C LYS A 78 -20.05 -3.76 -1.83
N TYR A 79 -19.21 -2.73 -1.84
CA TYR A 79 -19.51 -1.46 -2.50
C TYR A 79 -18.56 -1.21 -3.66
N SER A 80 -19.09 -0.62 -4.74
CA SER A 80 -18.26 -0.12 -5.83
C SER A 80 -17.33 0.97 -5.32
N ILE A 81 -16.09 0.99 -5.85
CA ILE A 81 -15.13 2.03 -5.45
C ILE A 81 -15.64 3.44 -5.74
N GLU A 82 -16.52 3.62 -6.72
CA GLU A 82 -17.13 4.91 -7.06
C GLU A 82 -18.16 5.39 -6.03
N GLU A 83 -18.71 4.48 -5.23
CA GLU A 83 -19.72 4.82 -4.21
C GLU A 83 -19.11 5.45 -2.95
N TYR A 84 -17.79 5.29 -2.75
CA TYR A 84 -17.09 5.92 -1.64
C TYR A 84 -16.78 7.39 -1.96
N SER A 85 -16.91 8.28 -0.98
CA SER A 85 -16.31 9.61 -1.08
C SER A 85 -14.77 9.50 -1.21
N LYS A 86 -14.12 10.59 -1.62
CA LYS A 86 -12.64 10.61 -1.72
C LYS A 86 -11.98 10.36 -0.36
N ASP A 87 -12.52 10.97 0.68
CA ASP A 87 -11.96 10.92 2.03
C ASP A 87 -12.15 9.53 2.67
N GLU A 88 -13.32 8.92 2.48
CA GLU A 88 -13.56 7.53 2.91
C GLU A 88 -12.63 6.56 2.21
N TYR A 89 -12.55 6.64 0.88
CA TYR A 89 -11.72 5.72 0.10
C TYR A 89 -10.23 5.88 0.41
N ALA A 90 -9.79 7.12 0.62
CA ALA A 90 -8.43 7.39 1.03
C ALA A 90 -8.07 6.77 2.39
N LYS A 91 -9.04 6.59 3.30
CA LYS A 91 -8.83 5.89 4.58
C LYS A 91 -8.76 4.36 4.40
N ILE A 92 -9.41 3.82 3.36
CA ILE A 92 -9.44 2.37 3.12
C ILE A 92 -8.13 1.88 2.51
N MET A 93 -7.57 2.61 1.54
CA MET A 93 -6.48 2.12 0.70
C MET A 93 -5.27 3.07 0.71
N THR A 94 -4.10 2.48 0.76
CA THR A 94 -2.82 3.21 0.69
C THR A 94 -1.82 2.42 -0.13
N CYS A 95 -0.99 3.13 -0.90
CA CYS A 95 0.10 2.53 -1.66
C CYS A 95 1.45 2.85 -1.01
N VAL A 96 2.28 1.82 -0.89
CA VAL A 96 3.71 1.91 -0.62
C VAL A 96 4.41 1.65 -1.95
N SER A 97 5.01 2.70 -2.51
CA SER A 97 5.67 2.62 -3.82
C SER A 97 7.07 2.01 -3.72
N GLN A 98 7.58 1.55 -4.85
CA GLN A 98 8.95 1.05 -5.01
C GLN A 98 10.01 2.06 -4.53
N GLN A 99 9.78 3.34 -4.79
CA GLN A 99 10.64 4.44 -4.36
C GLN A 99 9.81 5.43 -3.54
N PRO A 100 9.70 5.22 -2.21
CA PRO A 100 8.90 6.11 -1.40
C PRO A 100 9.57 7.47 -1.27
N TYR A 101 8.77 8.52 -1.46
CA TYR A 101 9.24 9.87 -1.26
C TYR A 101 9.18 10.26 0.22
N LEU A 102 10.33 10.67 0.76
CA LEU A 102 10.47 11.26 2.08
C LEU A 102 10.96 12.70 1.92
N PHE A 103 10.33 13.60 2.64
CA PHE A 103 10.64 15.03 2.56
C PHE A 103 11.92 15.36 3.32
N HIS A 104 12.59 16.44 2.88
CA HIS A 104 13.74 17.03 3.59
C HIS A 104 13.27 17.72 4.88
N MET A 105 12.93 16.92 5.88
CA MET A 105 12.50 17.33 7.21
C MET A 105 12.82 16.20 8.20
N SER A 106 12.51 16.38 9.48
CA SER A 106 12.77 15.33 10.47
C SER A 106 11.98 14.06 10.16
N ILE A 107 12.43 12.92 10.71
CA ILE A 107 11.68 11.65 10.64
C ILE A 107 10.30 11.85 11.29
N TYR A 108 10.25 12.56 12.44
CA TYR A 108 8.99 12.90 13.08
C TYR A 108 8.07 13.67 12.16
N ASP A 109 8.52 14.76 11.53
CA ASP A 109 7.68 15.57 10.66
C ASP A 109 7.18 14.79 9.44
N ASN A 110 8.01 13.92 8.87
CA ASN A 110 7.60 13.02 7.80
C ASN A 110 6.43 12.10 8.19
N LEU A 111 6.37 11.66 9.44
CA LEU A 111 5.32 10.80 9.98
C LEU A 111 4.13 11.63 10.48
N ALA A 112 4.39 12.80 11.07
CA ALA A 112 3.39 13.72 11.58
C ALA A 112 2.49 14.34 10.50
N LEU A 113 2.88 14.28 9.22
CA LEU A 113 1.98 14.58 8.09
C LEU A 113 0.71 13.74 8.10
N ILE A 114 0.76 12.55 8.72
CA ILE A 114 -0.38 11.63 8.82
C ILE A 114 -1.01 11.72 10.21
N ASN A 115 -0.20 11.68 11.26
CA ASN A 115 -0.67 11.73 12.65
C ASN A 115 0.44 12.30 13.53
N SER A 116 0.17 13.35 14.28
CA SER A 116 1.15 14.03 15.14
C SER A 116 1.31 13.41 16.54
N ASP A 117 0.52 12.40 16.90
CA ASP A 117 0.66 11.71 18.19
C ASP A 117 1.92 10.82 18.17
N ILE A 118 2.91 11.21 18.97
CA ILE A 118 4.21 10.51 19.04
C ILE A 118 4.05 9.04 19.49
N ASN A 119 3.06 8.71 20.31
CA ASN A 119 2.84 7.34 20.76
C ASN A 119 2.36 6.48 19.58
N LYS A 120 1.41 6.98 18.79
CA LYS A 120 0.94 6.31 17.57
C LYS A 120 2.05 6.20 16.53
N ILE A 121 2.86 7.26 16.35
CA ILE A 121 4.03 7.24 15.47
C ILE A 121 4.98 6.12 15.87
N ARG A 122 5.34 6.03 17.14
CA ARG A 122 6.25 4.99 17.63
C ARG A 122 5.67 3.59 17.50
N GLU A 123 4.38 3.42 17.75
CA GLU A 123 3.69 2.14 17.57
C GLU A 123 3.76 1.68 16.11
N ALA A 124 3.40 2.55 15.16
CA ALA A 124 3.51 2.26 13.74
C ALA A 124 4.95 1.97 13.29
N CYS A 125 5.94 2.70 13.85
CA CYS A 125 7.36 2.44 13.59
C CYS A 125 7.84 1.10 14.16
N LYS A 126 7.30 0.66 15.32
CA LYS A 126 7.58 -0.67 15.86
C LYS A 126 6.98 -1.77 14.98
N GLN A 127 5.74 -1.62 14.54
CA GLN A 127 5.10 -2.56 13.62
C GLN A 127 5.86 -2.65 12.28
N ALA A 128 6.36 -1.52 11.78
CA ALA A 128 7.22 -1.46 10.59
C ALA A 128 8.68 -1.87 10.86
N GLU A 129 9.03 -2.26 12.08
CA GLU A 129 10.38 -2.67 12.52
C GLU A 129 11.46 -1.62 12.21
N ILE A 130 11.17 -0.33 12.45
CA ILE A 130 12.10 0.80 12.24
C ILE A 130 12.33 1.63 13.52
N ASP A 131 11.51 1.49 14.59
CA ASP A 131 11.63 2.27 15.81
C ASP A 131 13.02 2.12 16.47
N ASP A 132 13.55 0.89 16.58
CA ASP A 132 14.85 0.63 17.19
C ASP A 132 15.98 1.32 16.44
N TYR A 133 15.95 1.32 15.10
CA TYR A 133 16.90 2.05 14.29
C TYR A 133 16.78 3.56 14.55
N ILE A 134 15.58 4.12 14.51
CA ILE A 134 15.36 5.55 14.76
C ILE A 134 15.87 5.93 16.14
N MET A 135 15.57 5.13 17.16
CA MET A 135 16.01 5.37 18.54
C MET A 135 17.52 5.25 18.74
N SER A 136 18.23 4.55 17.84
CA SER A 136 19.71 4.46 17.84
C SER A 136 20.39 5.70 17.24
N LEU A 137 19.66 6.54 16.51
CA LEU A 137 20.20 7.77 15.93
C LEU A 137 20.45 8.83 17.00
N PRO A 138 21.49 9.68 16.87
CA PRO A 138 21.80 10.72 17.85
C PRO A 138 20.62 11.66 18.15
N MET A 139 19.88 12.06 17.12
CA MET A 139 18.70 12.94 17.22
C MET A 139 17.39 12.16 17.20
N LYS A 140 17.42 10.83 17.20
CA LYS A 140 16.23 9.98 17.19
C LYS A 140 15.23 10.43 16.13
N TYR A 141 13.97 10.66 16.52
CA TYR A 141 12.90 11.11 15.64
C TYR A 141 13.12 12.54 15.09
N ASP A 142 13.94 13.37 15.75
CA ASP A 142 14.29 14.70 15.27
C ASP A 142 15.42 14.69 14.23
N THR A 143 15.91 13.50 13.86
CA THR A 143 16.92 13.34 12.80
C THR A 143 16.34 13.85 11.48
N VAL A 144 16.98 14.88 10.91
CA VAL A 144 16.60 15.45 9.62
C VAL A 144 17.05 14.52 8.48
N LEU A 145 16.12 14.18 7.61
CA LEU A 145 16.42 13.48 6.37
C LEU A 145 16.95 14.47 5.35
N GLU A 146 18.03 14.11 4.68
CA GLU A 146 18.56 14.91 3.59
C GLU A 146 17.66 14.82 2.37
N GLU A 147 17.92 15.61 1.33
CA GLU A 147 17.16 15.58 0.09
C GLU A 147 17.09 14.14 -0.47
N ALA A 148 15.90 13.70 -0.87
CA ALA A 148 15.61 12.31 -1.24
C ALA A 148 16.02 11.27 -0.16
N ALA A 149 16.22 11.69 1.09
CA ALA A 149 16.60 10.86 2.22
C ALA A 149 17.88 10.01 1.95
N ILE A 150 18.89 10.60 1.30
CA ILE A 150 20.14 9.90 0.93
C ILE A 150 20.94 9.43 2.13
N ASN A 151 20.71 10.00 3.31
CA ASN A 151 21.38 9.65 4.57
C ASN A 151 20.80 8.43 5.29
N ILE A 152 19.82 7.75 4.70
CA ILE A 152 19.29 6.47 5.19
C ILE A 152 19.22 5.42 4.07
N SER A 153 19.26 4.14 4.43
CA SER A 153 19.21 3.05 3.44
C SER A 153 17.85 2.91 2.76
N GLY A 154 17.83 2.24 1.60
CA GLY A 154 16.58 1.95 0.89
C GLY A 154 15.57 1.18 1.75
N GLY A 155 16.02 0.18 2.52
CA GLY A 155 15.17 -0.57 3.45
C GLY A 155 14.59 0.30 4.57
N GLN A 156 15.37 1.25 5.09
CA GLN A 156 14.89 2.20 6.09
C GLN A 156 13.83 3.13 5.51
N LYS A 157 14.02 3.62 4.28
CA LYS A 157 13.00 4.41 3.55
C LYS A 157 11.69 3.62 3.40
N GLN A 158 11.78 2.36 2.99
CA GLN A 158 10.61 1.50 2.83
C GLN A 158 9.87 1.28 4.15
N ARG A 159 10.60 1.00 5.23
CA ARG A 159 10.00 0.83 6.56
C ARG A 159 9.34 2.10 7.08
N ILE A 160 9.92 3.28 6.84
CA ILE A 160 9.27 4.56 7.17
C ILE A 160 7.99 4.75 6.33
N ALA A 161 8.00 4.39 5.05
CA ALA A 161 6.81 4.45 4.20
C ALA A 161 5.71 3.48 4.66
N ILE A 162 6.07 2.29 5.11
CA ILE A 162 5.12 1.35 5.73
C ILE A 162 4.56 1.94 7.03
N ALA A 163 5.40 2.51 7.90
CA ALA A 163 4.93 3.18 9.12
C ALA A 163 3.92 4.30 8.80
N ARG A 164 4.15 5.09 7.73
CA ARG A 164 3.18 6.09 7.25
C ARG A 164 1.86 5.47 6.82
N ALA A 165 1.89 4.34 6.14
CA ALA A 165 0.69 3.62 5.74
C ALA A 165 -0.08 3.08 6.95
N LEU A 166 0.62 2.55 7.95
CA LEU A 166 0.03 2.08 9.21
C LEU A 166 -0.58 3.21 10.03
N LEU A 167 0.11 4.37 10.12
CA LEU A 167 -0.42 5.57 10.78
C LEU A 167 -1.74 6.05 10.18
N LYS A 168 -1.92 5.86 8.88
CA LYS A 168 -3.16 6.18 8.18
C LYS A 168 -4.28 5.18 8.52
N ASN A 169 -3.95 4.04 9.13
CA ASN A 169 -4.87 2.96 9.48
C ASN A 169 -5.66 2.42 8.28
N SER A 170 -5.02 2.40 7.10
CA SER A 170 -5.65 1.88 5.88
C SER A 170 -5.82 0.37 5.98
N LYS A 171 -6.97 -0.12 5.54
CA LYS A 171 -7.29 -1.56 5.58
C LYS A 171 -6.66 -2.35 4.44
N ILE A 172 -6.38 -1.69 3.33
CA ILE A 172 -5.75 -2.28 2.15
C ILE A 172 -4.42 -1.58 1.88
N LEU A 173 -3.35 -2.36 1.84
CA LEU A 173 -2.00 -1.90 1.52
C LEU A 173 -1.59 -2.42 0.14
N LEU A 174 -1.40 -1.53 -0.81
CA LEU A 174 -0.82 -1.83 -2.10
C LEU A 174 0.69 -1.66 -2.01
N CYS A 175 1.44 -2.71 -2.22
CA CYS A 175 2.91 -2.72 -2.14
C CYS A 175 3.49 -2.91 -3.54
N ASP A 176 3.96 -1.83 -4.15
CA ASP A 176 4.51 -1.84 -5.50
C ASP A 176 6.02 -2.09 -5.46
N GLU A 177 6.42 -3.33 -5.72
CA GLU A 177 7.83 -3.78 -5.78
C GLU A 177 8.70 -3.30 -4.60
N VAL A 178 8.15 -3.24 -3.40
CA VAL A 178 8.80 -2.63 -2.22
C VAL A 178 10.11 -3.29 -1.81
N THR A 179 10.41 -4.48 -2.30
CA THR A 179 11.62 -5.26 -2.02
C THR A 179 12.62 -5.27 -3.18
N SER A 180 12.26 -4.75 -4.36
CA SER A 180 13.04 -4.93 -5.59
C SER A 180 14.43 -4.28 -5.54
N ALA A 181 14.55 -3.11 -4.93
CA ALA A 181 15.78 -2.34 -4.82
C ALA A 181 16.60 -2.64 -3.55
N LEU A 182 16.23 -3.68 -2.78
CA LEU A 182 16.87 -4.04 -1.52
C LEU A 182 17.76 -5.26 -1.69
N ASP A 183 18.84 -5.31 -0.89
CA ASP A 183 19.61 -6.54 -0.72
C ASP A 183 18.74 -7.67 -0.14
N GLU A 184 19.14 -8.92 -0.36
CA GLU A 184 18.32 -10.11 -0.04
C GLU A 184 17.93 -10.18 1.44
N LYS A 185 18.84 -9.84 2.36
CA LYS A 185 18.60 -9.86 3.80
C LYS A 185 17.55 -8.81 4.20
N THR A 186 17.71 -7.60 3.70
CA THR A 186 16.78 -6.49 3.98
C THR A 186 15.42 -6.76 3.35
N ALA A 187 15.37 -7.29 2.12
CA ALA A 187 14.15 -7.69 1.43
C ALA A 187 13.39 -8.76 2.21
N SER A 188 14.08 -9.82 2.66
CA SER A 188 13.48 -10.88 3.48
C SER A 188 12.90 -10.35 4.79
N GLY A 189 13.64 -9.49 5.51
CA GLY A 189 13.14 -8.86 6.73
C GLY A 189 11.92 -7.98 6.49
N LEU A 190 11.88 -7.23 5.38
CA LEU A 190 10.73 -6.42 5.01
C LEU A 190 9.51 -7.29 4.66
N PHE A 191 9.73 -8.37 3.91
CA PHE A 191 8.67 -9.32 3.58
C PHE A 191 8.07 -9.98 4.83
N GLN A 192 8.91 -10.36 5.81
CA GLN A 192 8.43 -10.86 7.11
C GLN A 192 7.58 -9.82 7.85
N THR A 193 7.93 -8.54 7.78
CA THR A 193 7.13 -7.45 8.35
C THR A 193 5.74 -7.42 7.70
N LEU A 194 5.66 -7.46 6.36
CA LEU A 194 4.37 -7.52 5.65
C LEU A 194 3.56 -8.76 6.04
N THR A 195 4.23 -9.91 6.18
CA THR A 195 3.56 -11.15 6.60
C THR A 195 2.93 -11.04 7.98
N LYS A 196 3.53 -10.30 8.91
CA LYS A 196 2.95 -10.07 10.26
C LYS A 196 1.74 -9.14 10.22
N LEU A 197 1.67 -8.23 9.24
CA LEU A 197 0.60 -7.25 9.11
C LEU A 197 -0.66 -7.82 8.43
N LYS A 198 -0.59 -8.98 7.80
CA LYS A 198 -1.69 -9.56 7.00
C LYS A 198 -2.96 -9.86 7.80
N ASP A 199 -2.84 -10.14 9.10
CA ASP A 199 -4.00 -10.49 9.94
C ASP A 199 -4.91 -9.27 10.21
N GLU A 200 -4.37 -8.06 10.08
CA GLU A 200 -5.10 -6.79 10.27
C GLU A 200 -5.31 -6.01 8.97
N HIS A 201 -4.59 -6.39 7.90
CA HIS A 201 -4.59 -5.69 6.63
C HIS A 201 -4.71 -6.64 5.44
N THR A 202 -5.45 -6.23 4.42
CA THR A 202 -5.40 -6.84 3.09
C THR A 202 -4.18 -6.28 2.36
N ILE A 203 -3.19 -7.13 2.09
CA ILE A 203 -1.95 -6.71 1.43
C ILE A 203 -1.93 -7.25 0.01
N ILE A 204 -1.70 -6.37 -0.97
CA ILE A 204 -1.53 -6.72 -2.37
C ILE A 204 -0.12 -6.32 -2.78
N LEU A 205 0.73 -7.32 -2.98
CA LEU A 205 2.14 -7.15 -3.29
C LEU A 205 2.41 -7.42 -4.76
N ILE A 206 2.95 -6.46 -5.48
CA ILE A 206 3.61 -6.72 -6.77
C ILE A 206 5.03 -7.18 -6.47
N SER A 207 5.38 -8.40 -6.86
CA SER A 207 6.73 -8.94 -6.75
C SER A 207 7.09 -9.79 -7.96
N HIS A 208 8.34 -9.68 -8.41
CA HIS A 208 8.93 -10.54 -9.45
C HIS A 208 9.80 -11.64 -8.86
N LYS A 209 9.91 -11.73 -7.54
CA LYS A 209 10.77 -12.68 -6.84
C LYS A 209 9.99 -13.94 -6.44
N PRO A 210 10.29 -15.13 -7.05
CA PRO A 210 9.56 -16.36 -6.75
C PRO A 210 9.54 -16.74 -5.27
N HIS A 211 10.64 -16.51 -4.54
CA HIS A 211 10.72 -16.82 -3.13
C HIS A 211 9.84 -15.92 -2.24
N GLU A 212 9.40 -14.76 -2.73
CA GLU A 212 8.45 -13.90 -2.03
C GLU A 212 7.01 -14.31 -2.35
N TYR A 213 6.63 -14.30 -3.64
CA TYR A 213 5.23 -14.55 -3.99
C TYR A 213 4.76 -15.98 -3.68
N ASN A 214 5.66 -16.98 -3.67
CA ASN A 214 5.32 -18.35 -3.27
C ASN A 214 4.99 -18.50 -1.77
N GLN A 215 5.30 -17.49 -0.95
CA GLN A 215 4.93 -17.44 0.47
C GLN A 215 3.62 -16.67 0.69
N CYS A 216 3.05 -16.08 -0.34
CA CYS A 216 1.76 -15.42 -0.27
C CYS A 216 0.63 -16.45 -0.25
N GLU A 217 -0.47 -16.12 0.42
CA GLU A 217 -1.63 -17.02 0.54
C GLU A 217 -2.37 -17.19 -0.78
N ASN A 218 -2.36 -16.14 -1.60
CA ASN A 218 -2.94 -16.16 -2.94
C ASN A 218 -1.95 -15.56 -3.93
N ILE A 219 -1.83 -16.20 -5.09
CA ILE A 219 -1.02 -15.73 -6.21
C ILE A 219 -1.99 -15.45 -7.37
N ILE A 220 -1.99 -14.21 -7.82
CA ILE A 220 -2.84 -13.71 -8.90
C ILE A 220 -1.95 -13.42 -10.09
N TYR A 221 -2.22 -14.05 -11.22
CA TYR A 221 -1.49 -13.86 -12.48
C TYR A 221 -2.29 -12.94 -13.40
N LEU A 222 -1.61 -11.88 -13.89
CA LEU A 222 -2.11 -10.95 -14.90
C LEU A 222 -1.54 -11.27 -16.28
#